data_a803c91f95f135f53abde577620658ef
#
_entry.id   a803c91f95f135f53abde577620658ef
#
_cell.length_a   1.000
_cell.length_b   1.000
_cell.length_c   1.000
_cell.angle_alpha   90.00
_cell.angle_beta   90.00
_cell.angle_gamma   90.00
#
_symmetry.space_group_name_H-M   'P 1'
#
loop_
_entity.id
_entity.type
_entity.pdbx_description
1 polymer ?
#
loop_
_entity_poly.entity_id
_entity_poly.type
_entity_poly.pdbx_seq_one_letter_code
_entity_poly.pdbx_strand_id
1 'polypeptide(L)'
;MSIQICGAPCCWGVDDHKNPYLPPWTRVLEEAGKAGYSAIELGPYGYLPINAQLVANELKKNGLAIVAGTIFHDLLDPDNQESVLNAVDDICRLITDPKLPVLRTHDGQKFPTPYMTVMDWGHDERDYAAGHPDTAPRLSDEEWARFMGNVRAVCERANKWGVRPVIHPHAGGYIEFADEIEKVVRDIPYEVAGLCLD
;
A
#
# COMPACT_ATOMS: atom_id res chain seq x y z
N MET A 1 8.19 18.73 16.26
CA MET A 1 7.97 17.70 15.20
C MET A 1 7.37 18.42 14.01
N SER A 2 7.94 18.25 12.82
CA SER A 2 7.29 18.69 11.58
C SER A 2 6.52 17.50 11.00
N ILE A 3 5.24 17.69 10.69
CA ILE A 3 4.43 16.70 9.99
C ILE A 3 4.72 16.84 8.50
N GLN A 4 4.93 15.72 7.79
CA GLN A 4 5.01 15.67 6.35
C GLN A 4 3.68 15.13 5.81
N ILE A 5 3.12 15.83 4.83
CA ILE A 5 1.89 15.42 4.17
C ILE A 5 2.27 14.74 2.86
N CYS A 6 1.74 13.55 2.66
CA CYS A 6 1.94 12.75 1.45
C CYS A 6 0.59 12.46 0.79
N GLY A 7 0.59 12.22 -0.50
CA GLY A 7 -0.59 11.89 -1.26
C GLY A 7 -0.47 10.53 -1.93
N ALA A 8 -1.55 10.10 -2.57
CA ALA A 8 -1.58 8.90 -3.39
C ALA A 8 -2.27 9.20 -4.74
N PRO A 9 -1.91 8.55 -5.84
CA PRO A 9 -2.53 8.75 -7.14
C PRO A 9 -4.04 8.53 -7.16
N CYS A 10 -4.59 7.73 -6.25
CA CYS A 10 -6.03 7.53 -6.10
C CYS A 10 -6.79 8.86 -5.84
N CYS A 11 -6.16 9.86 -5.24
CA CYS A 11 -6.74 11.21 -5.10
C CYS A 11 -7.03 11.88 -6.46
N TRP A 12 -6.49 11.37 -7.55
CA TRP A 12 -6.75 11.78 -8.93
C TRP A 12 -7.57 10.74 -9.72
N GLY A 13 -8.23 9.77 -9.04
CA GLY A 13 -9.00 8.71 -9.66
C GLY A 13 -8.14 7.61 -10.31
N VAL A 14 -6.94 7.41 -9.81
CA VAL A 14 -6.01 6.40 -10.34
C VAL A 14 -6.09 5.14 -9.49
N ASP A 15 -7.06 4.28 -9.80
CA ASP A 15 -7.30 3.03 -9.06
C ASP A 15 -6.84 1.78 -9.84
N ASP A 16 -6.90 1.81 -11.17
CA ASP A 16 -6.42 0.74 -12.04
C ASP A 16 -5.57 1.32 -13.18
N HIS A 17 -4.30 0.92 -13.24
CA HIS A 17 -3.36 1.38 -14.27
C HIS A 17 -3.78 1.06 -15.72
N LYS A 18 -4.72 0.12 -15.91
CA LYS A 18 -5.26 -0.27 -17.23
C LYS A 18 -6.38 0.65 -17.70
N ASN A 19 -6.92 1.51 -16.84
CA ASN A 19 -7.96 2.46 -17.22
C ASN A 19 -7.41 3.46 -18.26
N PRO A 20 -7.95 3.51 -19.50
CA PRO A 20 -7.43 4.38 -20.57
C PRO A 20 -7.70 5.88 -20.35
N TYR A 21 -8.50 6.24 -19.36
CA TYR A 21 -8.91 7.62 -19.09
C TYR A 21 -8.16 8.26 -17.92
N LEU A 22 -7.11 7.61 -17.43
CA LEU A 22 -6.30 8.15 -16.35
C LEU A 22 -5.60 9.47 -16.73
N PRO A 23 -5.44 10.40 -15.79
CA PRO A 23 -4.58 11.56 -16.02
C PRO A 23 -3.15 11.10 -16.28
N PRO A 24 -2.37 11.84 -17.10
CA PRO A 24 -0.95 11.56 -17.26
C PRO A 24 -0.24 11.56 -15.90
N TRP A 25 0.60 10.57 -15.62
CA TRP A 25 1.32 10.46 -14.35
C TRP A 25 2.18 11.71 -14.03
N THR A 26 2.73 12.37 -15.04
CA THR A 26 3.48 13.63 -14.88
C THR A 26 2.62 14.78 -14.37
N ARG A 27 1.33 14.82 -14.78
CA ARG A 27 0.36 15.81 -14.28
C ARG A 27 0.06 15.57 -12.81
N VAL A 28 -0.13 14.32 -12.40
CA VAL A 28 -0.40 13.97 -11.00
C VAL A 28 0.78 14.40 -10.11
N LEU A 29 2.01 14.11 -10.52
CA LEU A 29 3.20 14.54 -9.77
C LEU A 29 3.34 16.07 -9.72
N GLU A 30 3.06 16.76 -10.82
CA GLU A 30 3.10 18.23 -10.85
C GLU A 30 2.06 18.85 -9.91
N GLU A 31 0.82 18.36 -9.93
CA GLU A 31 -0.26 18.85 -9.09
C GLU A 31 0.00 18.52 -7.61
N ALA A 32 0.52 17.33 -7.29
CA ALA A 32 0.94 16.95 -5.94
C ALA A 32 2.03 17.88 -5.39
N GLY A 33 3.06 18.16 -6.18
CA GLY A 33 4.11 19.12 -5.81
C GLY A 33 3.57 20.54 -5.58
N LYS A 34 2.69 21.01 -6.47
CA LYS A 34 2.02 22.32 -6.32
C LYS A 34 1.10 22.40 -5.10
N ALA A 35 0.47 21.28 -4.73
CA ALA A 35 -0.35 21.19 -3.52
C ALA A 35 0.48 21.19 -2.22
N GLY A 36 1.80 21.07 -2.31
CA GLY A 36 2.72 21.11 -1.17
C GLY A 36 2.94 19.76 -0.51
N TYR A 37 2.63 18.66 -1.18
CA TYR A 37 3.00 17.33 -0.68
C TYR A 37 4.52 17.16 -0.64
N SER A 38 5.00 16.45 0.35
CA SER A 38 6.42 16.10 0.49
C SER A 38 6.77 14.82 -0.27
N ALA A 39 5.78 13.95 -0.46
CA ALA A 39 5.94 12.68 -1.14
C ALA A 39 4.59 12.18 -1.68
N ILE A 40 4.67 11.15 -2.51
CA ILE A 40 3.50 10.49 -3.09
C ILE A 40 3.71 8.98 -3.07
N GLU A 41 2.64 8.21 -2.97
CA GLU A 41 2.67 6.77 -3.18
C GLU A 41 2.88 6.42 -4.65
N LEU A 42 3.38 5.22 -4.91
CA LEU A 42 3.55 4.72 -6.28
C LEU A 42 2.21 4.64 -7.05
N GLY A 43 1.12 4.39 -6.31
CA GLY A 43 -0.17 4.03 -6.90
C GLY A 43 -0.16 2.61 -7.49
N PRO A 44 -1.14 2.28 -8.32
CA PRO A 44 -1.19 0.98 -8.99
C PRO A 44 0.08 0.73 -9.80
N TYR A 45 0.72 -0.44 -9.61
CA TYR A 45 1.96 -0.78 -10.29
C TYR A 45 1.78 -0.73 -11.81
N GLY A 46 2.62 0.06 -12.49
CA GLY A 46 2.53 0.33 -13.93
C GLY A 46 1.85 1.65 -14.30
N TYR A 47 1.24 2.37 -13.37
CA TYR A 47 0.77 3.74 -13.61
C TYR A 47 1.96 4.72 -13.74
N LEU A 48 2.85 4.76 -12.78
CA LEU A 48 4.16 5.38 -12.99
C LEU A 48 5.03 4.44 -13.84
N PRO A 49 5.89 4.96 -14.70
CA PRO A 49 6.79 4.13 -15.50
C PRO A 49 7.61 3.16 -14.65
N ILE A 50 7.78 1.93 -15.12
CA ILE A 50 8.69 0.94 -14.52
C ILE A 50 10.14 1.29 -14.94
N ASN A 51 10.52 2.54 -14.69
CA ASN A 51 11.84 3.08 -14.98
C ASN A 51 12.20 4.11 -13.91
N ALA A 52 12.98 3.68 -12.94
CA ALA A 52 13.34 4.50 -11.79
C ALA A 52 13.99 5.84 -12.18
N GLN A 53 14.77 5.91 -13.28
CA GLN A 53 15.40 7.16 -13.71
C GLN A 53 14.37 8.19 -14.21
N LEU A 54 13.37 7.75 -14.99
CA LEU A 54 12.31 8.65 -15.47
C LEU A 54 11.47 9.15 -14.29
N VAL A 55 11.07 8.25 -13.39
CA VAL A 55 10.31 8.61 -12.19
C VAL A 55 11.11 9.56 -11.30
N ALA A 56 12.39 9.27 -11.06
CA ALA A 56 13.25 10.12 -10.23
C ALA A 56 13.40 11.54 -10.79
N ASN A 57 13.50 11.69 -12.11
CA ASN A 57 13.62 13.00 -12.74
C ASN A 57 12.36 13.84 -12.49
N GLU A 58 11.17 13.25 -12.67
CA GLU A 58 9.91 13.97 -12.49
C GLU A 58 9.63 14.25 -11.01
N LEU A 59 9.92 13.31 -10.09
CA LEU A 59 9.84 13.53 -8.66
C LEU A 59 10.72 14.71 -8.21
N LYS A 60 11.98 14.72 -8.62
CA LYS A 60 12.92 15.81 -8.29
C LYS A 60 12.47 17.16 -8.83
N LYS A 61 11.94 17.20 -10.04
CA LYS A 61 11.39 18.42 -10.66
C LYS A 61 10.25 19.02 -9.82
N ASN A 62 9.43 18.16 -9.20
CA ASN A 62 8.26 18.56 -8.42
C ASN A 62 8.50 18.57 -6.90
N GLY A 63 9.74 18.34 -6.44
CA GLY A 63 10.08 18.34 -5.02
C GLY A 63 9.50 17.18 -4.21
N LEU A 64 9.21 16.06 -4.86
CA LEU A 64 8.56 14.88 -4.27
C LEU A 64 9.54 13.73 -4.05
N ALA A 65 9.17 12.83 -3.12
CA ALA A 65 9.76 11.51 -2.96
C ALA A 65 8.69 10.42 -3.11
N ILE A 66 9.09 9.14 -3.24
CA ILE A 66 8.16 8.01 -3.08
C ILE A 66 8.07 7.64 -1.60
N VAL A 67 6.85 7.58 -1.07
CA VAL A 67 6.60 7.24 0.35
C VAL A 67 6.18 5.80 0.54
N ALA A 68 5.49 5.20 -0.41
CA ALA A 68 5.04 3.80 -0.34
C ALA A 68 4.80 3.20 -1.74
N GLY A 69 4.85 1.87 -1.79
CA GLY A 69 4.18 1.06 -2.80
C GLY A 69 2.97 0.36 -2.19
N THR A 70 2.08 -0.17 -3.02
CA THR A 70 0.81 -0.71 -2.57
C THR A 70 0.55 -2.07 -3.16
N ILE A 71 0.18 -3.03 -2.32
CA ILE A 71 -0.49 -4.27 -2.68
C ILE A 71 -1.96 -4.10 -2.36
N PHE A 72 -2.81 -4.17 -3.38
CA PHE A 72 -4.25 -4.21 -3.28
C PHE A 72 -4.73 -5.41 -4.09
N HIS A 73 -4.99 -6.51 -3.42
CA HIS A 73 -5.23 -7.79 -4.06
C HIS A 73 -6.12 -8.68 -3.18
N ASP A 74 -6.84 -9.62 -3.80
CA ASP A 74 -7.50 -10.68 -3.05
C ASP A 74 -6.45 -11.56 -2.35
N LEU A 75 -6.30 -11.32 -1.05
CA LEU A 75 -5.36 -12.04 -0.19
C LEU A 75 -6.00 -13.28 0.45
N LEU A 76 -7.32 -13.46 0.27
CA LEU A 76 -8.04 -14.63 0.77
C LEU A 76 -7.80 -15.87 -0.10
N ASP A 77 -7.76 -15.69 -1.42
CA ASP A 77 -7.57 -16.77 -2.38
C ASP A 77 -6.10 -17.25 -2.39
N PRO A 78 -5.81 -18.49 -1.97
CA PRO A 78 -4.45 -19.03 -1.94
C PRO A 78 -3.83 -19.17 -3.35
N ASP A 79 -4.64 -19.27 -4.42
CA ASP A 79 -4.13 -19.39 -5.79
C ASP A 79 -3.50 -18.08 -6.26
N ASN A 80 -3.83 -16.96 -5.65
CA ASN A 80 -3.21 -15.66 -5.92
C ASN A 80 -1.84 -15.49 -5.26
N GLN A 81 -1.48 -16.30 -4.29
CA GLN A 81 -0.32 -16.07 -3.41
C GLN A 81 0.99 -15.87 -4.18
N GLU A 82 1.28 -16.72 -5.17
CA GLU A 82 2.51 -16.60 -5.95
C GLU A 82 2.54 -15.28 -6.76
N SER A 83 1.45 -14.93 -7.39
CA SER A 83 1.35 -13.69 -8.19
C SER A 83 1.48 -12.45 -7.31
N VAL A 84 0.89 -12.46 -6.12
CA VAL A 84 0.99 -11.37 -5.14
C VAL A 84 2.43 -11.22 -4.65
N LEU A 85 3.11 -12.30 -4.31
CA LEU A 85 4.50 -12.25 -3.87
C LEU A 85 5.45 -11.74 -4.97
N ASN A 86 5.19 -12.08 -6.24
CA ASN A 86 5.93 -11.54 -7.38
C ASN A 86 5.66 -10.03 -7.53
N ALA A 87 4.42 -9.59 -7.35
CA ALA A 87 4.09 -8.16 -7.36
C ALA A 87 4.79 -7.39 -6.22
N VAL A 88 4.89 -7.98 -5.02
CA VAL A 88 5.68 -7.40 -3.91
C VAL A 88 7.14 -7.18 -4.34
N ASP A 89 7.76 -8.19 -4.97
CA ASP A 89 9.14 -8.08 -5.43
C ASP A 89 9.33 -6.98 -6.47
N ASP A 90 8.41 -6.88 -7.44
CA ASP A 90 8.48 -5.89 -8.49
C ASP A 90 8.30 -4.46 -7.97
N ILE A 91 7.33 -4.27 -7.07
CA ILE A 91 7.09 -2.99 -6.41
C ILE A 91 8.30 -2.61 -5.54
N CYS A 92 8.76 -3.52 -4.68
CA CYS A 92 9.91 -3.27 -3.81
C CYS A 92 11.15 -2.92 -4.61
N ARG A 93 11.43 -3.63 -5.70
CA ARG A 93 12.57 -3.36 -6.59
C ARG A 93 12.52 -1.93 -7.15
N LEU A 94 11.32 -1.45 -7.48
CA LEU A 94 11.16 -0.09 -8.00
C LEU A 94 11.31 0.95 -6.90
N ILE A 95 10.56 0.82 -5.79
CA ILE A 95 10.54 1.86 -4.73
C ILE A 95 11.84 1.95 -3.93
N THR A 96 12.68 0.90 -3.94
CA THR A 96 14.00 0.91 -3.29
C THR A 96 15.15 1.25 -4.24
N ASP A 97 14.87 1.59 -5.51
CA ASP A 97 15.93 1.97 -6.45
C ASP A 97 16.65 3.23 -5.94
N PRO A 98 18.00 3.21 -5.84
CA PRO A 98 18.77 4.32 -5.26
C PRO A 98 18.70 5.62 -6.05
N LYS A 99 18.15 5.62 -7.26
CA LYS A 99 17.92 6.84 -8.05
C LYS A 99 16.75 7.67 -7.54
N LEU A 100 15.77 7.02 -6.87
CA LEU A 100 14.59 7.72 -6.36
C LEU A 100 14.96 8.66 -5.22
N PRO A 101 14.31 9.84 -5.15
CA PRO A 101 14.44 10.73 -3.99
C PRO A 101 13.94 10.05 -2.72
N VAL A 102 14.71 10.14 -1.65
CA VAL A 102 14.38 9.60 -0.33
C VAL A 102 13.69 10.67 0.50
N LEU A 103 12.58 10.32 1.12
CA LEU A 103 11.93 11.16 2.12
C LEU A 103 12.78 11.17 3.41
N ARG A 104 13.05 12.36 3.93
CA ARG A 104 13.87 12.49 5.14
C ARG A 104 13.15 11.84 6.33
N THR A 105 13.80 10.89 6.98
CA THR A 105 13.33 10.30 8.24
C THR A 105 13.38 11.34 9.36
N HIS A 106 12.31 11.41 10.15
CA HIS A 106 12.24 12.30 11.32
C HIS A 106 12.76 11.62 12.59
N ASP A 107 13.22 12.45 13.55
CA ASP A 107 13.59 11.97 14.88
C ASP A 107 12.39 11.26 15.53
N GLY A 108 12.62 10.04 16.00
CA GLY A 108 11.60 9.17 16.59
C GLY A 108 10.86 8.25 15.59
N GLN A 109 11.05 8.41 14.30
CA GLN A 109 10.54 7.46 13.31
C GLN A 109 11.41 6.19 13.34
N LYS A 110 10.81 5.07 13.76
CA LYS A 110 11.53 3.79 13.92
C LYS A 110 11.87 3.13 12.57
N PHE A 111 10.98 3.24 11.61
CA PHE A 111 11.13 2.63 10.29
C PHE A 111 11.19 3.72 9.21
N PRO A 112 12.21 3.70 8.34
CA PRO A 112 12.29 4.65 7.24
C PRO A 112 11.27 4.32 6.13
N THR A 113 10.96 5.31 5.31
CA THR A 113 10.25 5.12 4.04
C THR A 113 11.22 4.56 2.98
N PRO A 114 10.73 3.97 1.88
CA PRO A 114 9.31 3.76 1.56
C PRO A 114 8.69 2.60 2.34
N TYR A 115 7.36 2.64 2.47
CA TYR A 115 6.56 1.57 3.06
C TYR A 115 5.94 0.68 1.98
N MET A 116 5.44 -0.50 2.39
CA MET A 116 4.54 -1.32 1.59
C MET A 116 3.16 -1.29 2.24
N THR A 117 2.21 -0.60 1.63
CA THR A 117 0.81 -0.64 2.04
C THR A 117 0.20 -1.96 1.58
N VAL A 118 -0.34 -2.73 2.51
CA VAL A 118 -0.94 -4.04 2.25
C VAL A 118 -2.43 -3.95 2.52
N MET A 119 -3.22 -4.09 1.47
CA MET A 119 -4.68 -4.03 1.52
C MET A 119 -5.27 -5.30 0.93
N ASP A 120 -6.31 -5.83 1.59
CA ASP A 120 -7.14 -6.87 1.02
C ASP A 120 -8.09 -6.28 -0.02
N TRP A 121 -8.28 -7.01 -1.11
CA TRP A 121 -9.21 -6.65 -2.18
C TRP A 121 -10.64 -6.66 -1.66
N GLY A 122 -11.49 -5.74 -2.17
CA GLY A 122 -12.93 -5.77 -1.89
C GLY A 122 -13.57 -7.06 -2.43
N HIS A 123 -14.40 -7.67 -1.60
CA HIS A 123 -15.19 -8.86 -1.94
C HIS A 123 -16.65 -8.46 -2.06
N ASP A 124 -17.37 -8.94 -3.09
CA ASP A 124 -18.73 -8.50 -3.39
C ASP A 124 -19.66 -8.52 -2.17
N GLU A 125 -19.59 -9.61 -1.38
CA GLU A 125 -20.40 -9.77 -0.16
C GLU A 125 -20.00 -8.81 0.97
N ARG A 126 -18.75 -8.35 0.96
CA ARG A 126 -18.23 -7.37 1.92
C ARG A 126 -18.50 -5.94 1.43
N ASP A 127 -18.39 -5.69 0.12
CA ASP A 127 -18.67 -4.38 -0.48
C ASP A 127 -20.11 -3.92 -0.19
N TYR A 128 -21.09 -4.83 -0.29
CA TYR A 128 -22.48 -4.53 0.06
C TYR A 128 -22.71 -4.24 1.54
N ALA A 129 -21.81 -4.70 2.40
CA ALA A 129 -21.87 -4.53 3.83
C ALA A 129 -20.82 -3.55 4.39
N ALA A 130 -20.11 -2.85 3.52
CA ALA A 130 -19.06 -1.90 3.91
C ALA A 130 -19.60 -0.85 4.90
N GLY A 131 -18.90 -0.64 6.01
CA GLY A 131 -19.33 0.24 7.10
C GLY A 131 -20.45 -0.31 7.98
N HIS A 132 -20.92 -1.55 7.77
CA HIS A 132 -22.02 -2.17 8.51
C HIS A 132 -21.57 -3.43 9.29
N PRO A 133 -20.86 -3.28 10.42
CA PRO A 133 -20.23 -4.41 11.14
C PRO A 133 -21.23 -5.48 11.61
N ASP A 134 -22.50 -5.08 11.87
CA ASP A 134 -23.54 -5.98 12.38
C ASP A 134 -24.08 -6.97 11.32
N THR A 135 -23.88 -6.65 10.03
CA THR A 135 -24.43 -7.44 8.91
C THR A 135 -23.33 -7.97 7.98
N ALA A 136 -22.11 -7.49 8.11
CA ALA A 136 -20.99 -7.91 7.28
C ALA A 136 -20.65 -9.39 7.51
N PRO A 137 -20.51 -10.19 6.45
CA PRO A 137 -20.00 -11.56 6.54
C PRO A 137 -18.63 -11.59 7.22
N ARG A 138 -18.38 -12.63 7.99
CA ARG A 138 -17.13 -12.85 8.71
C ARG A 138 -16.48 -14.15 8.28
N LEU A 139 -15.17 -14.17 8.23
CA LEU A 139 -14.42 -15.40 8.04
C LEU A 139 -14.56 -16.29 9.30
N SER A 140 -14.69 -17.60 9.08
CA SER A 140 -14.48 -18.58 10.15
C SER A 140 -13.04 -18.50 10.69
N ASP A 141 -12.80 -19.07 11.87
CA ASP A 141 -11.45 -19.05 12.46
C ASP A 141 -10.42 -19.76 11.58
N GLU A 142 -10.82 -20.80 10.83
CA GLU A 142 -9.95 -21.51 9.91
C GLU A 142 -9.63 -20.66 8.66
N GLU A 143 -10.63 -20.00 8.08
CA GLU A 143 -10.44 -19.08 6.94
C GLU A 143 -9.58 -17.88 7.36
N TRP A 144 -9.85 -17.31 8.53
CA TRP A 144 -9.05 -16.21 9.09
C TRP A 144 -7.60 -16.62 9.28
N ALA A 145 -7.32 -17.81 9.80
CA ALA A 145 -5.95 -18.29 9.99
C ALA A 145 -5.20 -18.43 8.65
N ARG A 146 -5.86 -18.94 7.60
CA ARG A 146 -5.30 -19.03 6.25
C ARG A 146 -5.04 -17.65 5.68
N PHE A 147 -6.03 -16.76 5.76
CA PHE A 147 -5.93 -15.37 5.31
C PHE A 147 -4.77 -14.63 5.98
N MET A 148 -4.65 -14.72 7.30
CA MET A 148 -3.52 -14.14 8.03
C MET A 148 -2.17 -14.76 7.65
N GLY A 149 -2.15 -16.04 7.27
CA GLY A 149 -0.97 -16.69 6.70
C GLY A 149 -0.52 -16.02 5.41
N ASN A 150 -1.45 -15.73 4.50
CA ASN A 150 -1.18 -15.04 3.24
C ASN A 150 -0.72 -13.59 3.48
N VAL A 151 -1.44 -12.84 4.32
CA VAL A 151 -1.06 -11.45 4.68
C VAL A 151 0.35 -11.42 5.30
N ARG A 152 0.65 -12.34 6.21
CA ARG A 152 2.00 -12.47 6.81
C ARG A 152 3.06 -12.72 5.76
N ALA A 153 2.83 -13.64 4.81
CA ALA A 153 3.79 -13.96 3.76
C ALA A 153 4.10 -12.73 2.88
N VAL A 154 3.10 -11.92 2.56
CA VAL A 154 3.26 -10.63 1.86
C VAL A 154 4.15 -9.67 2.68
N CYS A 155 3.85 -9.52 3.96
CA CYS A 155 4.61 -8.65 4.86
C CYS A 155 6.07 -9.13 5.00
N GLU A 156 6.28 -10.42 5.19
CA GLU A 156 7.63 -10.99 5.31
C GLU A 156 8.43 -10.87 4.00
N ARG A 157 7.74 -10.93 2.84
CA ARG A 157 8.38 -10.70 1.54
C ARG A 157 8.87 -9.27 1.40
N ALA A 158 8.06 -8.27 1.76
CA ALA A 158 8.47 -6.86 1.78
C ALA A 158 9.63 -6.60 2.75
N ASN A 159 9.60 -7.21 3.94
CA ASN A 159 10.69 -7.11 4.91
C ASN A 159 12.03 -7.64 4.37
N LYS A 160 12.05 -8.65 3.49
CA LYS A 160 13.27 -9.13 2.83
C LYS A 160 13.95 -8.09 1.94
N TRP A 161 13.16 -7.13 1.42
CA TRP A 161 13.65 -5.99 0.67
C TRP A 161 14.06 -4.80 1.56
N GLY A 162 13.93 -4.92 2.88
CA GLY A 162 14.12 -3.81 3.82
C GLY A 162 12.98 -2.79 3.80
N VAL A 163 11.85 -3.13 3.17
CA VAL A 163 10.65 -2.29 3.09
C VAL A 163 9.71 -2.65 4.23
N ARG A 164 9.33 -1.67 5.04
CA ARG A 164 8.40 -1.86 6.15
C ARG A 164 6.97 -2.03 5.63
N PRO A 165 6.31 -3.19 5.83
CA PRO A 165 4.90 -3.32 5.53
C PRO A 165 4.02 -2.64 6.58
N VAL A 166 2.92 -2.05 6.11
CA VAL A 166 1.85 -1.49 6.92
C VAL A 166 0.52 -2.02 6.40
N ILE A 167 -0.25 -2.67 7.26
CA ILE A 167 -1.56 -3.21 6.89
C ILE A 167 -2.55 -2.06 6.98
N HIS A 168 -3.28 -1.85 5.88
CA HIS A 168 -4.29 -0.81 5.75
C HIS A 168 -5.68 -1.45 5.82
N PRO A 169 -6.46 -1.21 6.88
CA PRO A 169 -7.86 -1.60 6.92
C PRO A 169 -8.63 -0.91 5.79
N HIS A 170 -9.36 -1.67 5.00
CA HIS A 170 -10.04 -1.15 3.81
C HIS A 170 -11.49 -1.61 3.74
N ALA A 171 -12.41 -0.69 3.44
CA ALA A 171 -13.81 -0.98 3.27
C ALA A 171 -14.03 -2.02 2.17
N GLY A 172 -14.86 -3.02 2.44
CA GLY A 172 -15.11 -4.14 1.51
C GLY A 172 -14.09 -5.27 1.56
N GLY A 173 -12.98 -5.12 2.31
CA GLY A 173 -12.03 -6.18 2.60
C GLY A 173 -12.38 -6.95 3.88
N TYR A 174 -11.64 -8.01 4.18
CA TYR A 174 -11.78 -8.75 5.45
C TYR A 174 -10.92 -8.20 6.60
N ILE A 175 -10.29 -7.05 6.39
CA ILE A 175 -9.68 -6.22 7.44
C ILE A 175 -10.30 -4.83 7.33
N GLU A 176 -11.48 -4.63 7.90
CA GLU A 176 -12.22 -3.37 7.86
C GLU A 176 -12.61 -2.90 9.26
N PHE A 177 -13.21 -3.79 10.07
CA PHE A 177 -13.83 -3.42 11.34
C PHE A 177 -12.87 -3.54 12.52
N ALA A 178 -13.20 -2.85 13.62
CA ALA A 178 -12.37 -2.78 14.81
C ALA A 178 -11.95 -4.16 15.35
N ASP A 179 -12.90 -5.12 15.40
CA ASP A 179 -12.64 -6.48 15.87
C ASP A 179 -11.67 -7.26 14.94
N GLU A 180 -11.73 -7.01 13.63
CA GLU A 180 -10.81 -7.59 12.65
C GLU A 180 -9.41 -6.96 12.78
N ILE A 181 -9.34 -5.65 12.99
CA ILE A 181 -8.07 -4.95 13.24
C ILE A 181 -7.42 -5.46 14.53
N GLU A 182 -8.20 -5.67 15.59
CA GLU A 182 -7.70 -6.26 16.83
C GLU A 182 -7.14 -7.68 16.62
N LYS A 183 -7.82 -8.50 15.80
CA LYS A 183 -7.30 -9.81 15.41
C LYS A 183 -5.98 -9.69 14.64
N VAL A 184 -5.87 -8.76 13.68
CA VAL A 184 -4.61 -8.52 12.94
C VAL A 184 -3.48 -8.17 13.90
N VAL A 185 -3.71 -7.25 14.84
CA VAL A 185 -2.68 -6.84 15.81
C VAL A 185 -2.23 -8.00 16.70
N ARG A 186 -3.15 -8.92 17.05
CA ARG A 186 -2.83 -10.12 17.82
C ARG A 186 -2.04 -11.14 17.01
N ASP A 187 -2.41 -11.33 15.72
CA ASP A 187 -1.94 -12.44 14.90
C ASP A 187 -0.69 -12.08 14.08
N ILE A 188 -0.45 -10.80 13.81
CA ILE A 188 0.73 -10.29 13.12
C ILE A 188 1.53 -9.39 14.06
N PRO A 189 2.71 -9.85 14.55
CA PRO A 189 3.52 -9.06 15.47
C PRO A 189 3.99 -7.75 14.85
N TYR A 190 4.13 -6.71 15.68
CA TYR A 190 4.62 -5.39 15.24
C TYR A 190 5.98 -5.44 14.52
N GLU A 191 6.83 -6.41 14.84
CA GLU A 191 8.10 -6.64 14.16
C GLU A 191 7.92 -7.03 12.70
N VAL A 192 6.80 -7.68 12.36
CA VAL A 192 6.46 -8.10 10.99
C VAL A 192 5.80 -6.98 10.21
N ALA A 193 4.75 -6.37 10.77
CA ALA A 193 4.04 -5.27 10.12
C ALA A 193 3.52 -4.23 11.12
N GLY A 194 3.31 -2.99 10.64
CA GLY A 194 2.55 -1.96 11.34
C GLY A 194 1.13 -1.86 10.81
N LEU A 195 0.37 -0.89 11.32
CA LEU A 195 -0.91 -0.48 10.76
C LEU A 195 -0.75 0.86 10.02
N CYS A 196 -1.48 1.01 8.92
CA CYS A 196 -1.75 2.29 8.30
C CYS A 196 -3.10 2.76 8.83
N LEU A 197 -3.11 3.86 9.54
CA LEU A 197 -4.36 4.50 10.01
C LEU A 197 -4.86 5.41 8.90
N ASP A 198 -6.11 5.23 8.51
CA ASP A 198 -6.83 6.02 7.54
C ASP A 198 -8.02 6.75 8.20
#